data_929b4eb22d361fd0733aa4ecec5dae99
#
_entry.id   929b4eb22d361fd0733aa4ecec5dae99
#
_cell.length_a   1.000
_cell.length_b   1.000
_cell.length_c   1.000
_cell.angle_alpha   90.00
_cell.angle_beta   90.00
_cell.angle_gamma   90.00
#
_symmetry.space_group_name_H-M   'P 1'
#
loop_
_entity.id
_entity.type
_entity.pdbx_description
1 polymer ?
#
loop_
_entity_poly.entity_id
_entity_poly.type
_entity_poly.pdbx_seq_one_letter_code
_entity_poly.pdbx_strand_id
1 'polypeptide(L)'
;MELNHRREMETDYIVFAGREINQEPIIGFVNFTDITSIYSGIYNFTPRMNLTMRIRHNWSKVIYKSFANVDANGNDVPRAFIPNRDENVNFFNLDAFFTWDFRLGSRIVFGWKNFLGNEEFVDGSVHRKYLNNLGQTLDLRHGNELTLRFIYFIDYNSLKKKR
;
A
#
# COMPACT_ATOMS: atom_id res chain seq x y z
N MET A 1 -14.70 -12.67 7.45
CA MET A 1 -13.45 -12.74 6.69
C MET A 1 -13.76 -12.25 5.29
N GLU A 2 -13.01 -11.29 4.78
CA GLU A 2 -13.15 -10.74 3.45
C GLU A 2 -11.81 -10.86 2.73
N LEU A 3 -11.85 -11.28 1.48
CA LEU A 3 -10.70 -11.39 0.58
C LEU A 3 -11.02 -10.59 -0.68
N ASN A 4 -10.21 -9.59 -0.98
CA ASN A 4 -10.30 -8.83 -2.21
C ASN A 4 -8.93 -8.86 -2.91
N HIS A 5 -8.93 -9.29 -4.17
CA HIS A 5 -7.74 -9.27 -5.02
C HIS A 5 -8.13 -8.67 -6.36
N ARG A 6 -7.47 -7.56 -6.73
CA ARG A 6 -7.69 -6.85 -7.98
C ARG A 6 -6.38 -6.77 -8.76
N ARG A 7 -6.46 -6.99 -10.06
CA ARG A 7 -5.37 -6.77 -10.99
C ARG A 7 -5.88 -5.90 -12.13
N GLU A 8 -5.23 -4.79 -12.38
CA GLU A 8 -5.44 -3.94 -13.53
C GLU A 8 -4.21 -3.98 -14.43
N MET A 9 -4.43 -3.94 -15.73
CA MET A 9 -3.37 -3.95 -16.74
C MET A 9 -3.76 -3.00 -17.86
N GLU A 10 -2.87 -2.09 -18.19
CA GLU A 10 -2.97 -1.22 -19.34
C GLU A 10 -1.74 -1.40 -20.23
N THR A 11 -1.95 -1.48 -21.53
CA THR A 11 -0.89 -1.62 -22.52
C THR A 11 -0.83 -0.38 -23.39
N ASP A 12 0.39 -0.01 -23.81
CA ASP A 12 0.66 1.13 -24.68
C ASP A 12 0.15 2.47 -24.09
N TYR A 13 0.18 2.58 -22.77
CA TYR A 13 -0.13 3.82 -22.07
C TYR A 13 1.01 4.83 -22.27
N ILE A 14 0.67 6.12 -22.44
CA ILE A 14 1.66 7.18 -22.65
C ILE A 14 1.84 7.94 -21.34
N VAL A 15 3.12 8.05 -20.91
CA VAL A 15 3.49 8.80 -19.72
C VAL A 15 4.50 9.89 -20.05
N PHE A 16 4.47 10.97 -19.29
CA PHE A 16 5.54 11.97 -19.35
C PHE A 16 6.79 11.41 -18.68
N ALA A 17 7.88 11.29 -19.44
CA ALA A 17 9.13 10.71 -18.98
C ALA A 17 10.23 11.75 -18.67
N GLY A 18 9.97 13.03 -18.85
CA GLY A 18 10.91 14.12 -18.56
C GLY A 18 11.04 15.13 -19.70
N ARG A 19 12.13 15.90 -19.68
CA ARG A 19 12.48 16.88 -20.72
C ARG A 19 13.92 16.75 -21.13
N GLU A 20 14.19 17.05 -22.37
CA GLU A 20 15.55 17.28 -22.89
C GLU A 20 16.17 18.59 -22.35
N ILE A 21 17.46 18.77 -22.59
CA ILE A 21 18.19 20.01 -22.26
C ILE A 21 17.57 21.21 -22.99
N ASN A 22 17.09 21.03 -24.21
CA ASN A 22 16.38 22.04 -25.03
C ASN A 22 14.90 22.22 -24.63
N GLN A 23 14.45 21.63 -23.54
CA GLN A 23 13.08 21.67 -22.99
C GLN A 23 12.05 20.87 -23.80
N GLU A 24 12.41 20.14 -24.83
CA GLU A 24 11.49 19.25 -25.53
C GLU A 24 10.97 18.15 -24.58
N PRO A 25 9.65 17.91 -24.54
CA PRO A 25 9.09 16.86 -23.68
C PRO A 25 9.45 15.47 -24.20
N ILE A 26 9.75 14.58 -23.27
CA ILE A 26 9.97 13.17 -23.55
C ILE A 26 8.74 12.41 -23.06
N ILE A 27 8.18 11.58 -23.92
CA ILE A 27 7.11 10.65 -23.59
C ILE A 27 7.63 9.22 -23.61
N GLY A 28 7.09 8.40 -22.74
CA GLY A 28 7.36 6.96 -22.68
C GLY A 28 6.10 6.16 -23.01
N PHE A 29 6.24 5.14 -23.83
CA PHE A 29 5.18 4.15 -24.08
C PHE A 29 5.38 3.01 -23.10
N VAL A 30 4.40 2.76 -22.23
CA VAL A 30 4.56 1.84 -21.10
C VAL A 30 3.46 0.78 -21.06
N ASN A 31 3.78 -0.35 -20.42
CA ASN A 31 2.79 -1.25 -19.86
C ASN A 31 2.69 -1.00 -18.37
N PHE A 32 1.49 -0.72 -17.92
CA PHE A 32 1.16 -0.54 -16.51
C PHE A 32 0.48 -1.78 -15.96
N THR A 33 0.83 -2.18 -14.73
CA THR A 33 0.12 -3.23 -14.00
C THR A 33 0.02 -2.83 -12.54
N ASP A 34 -1.19 -2.83 -12.01
CA ASP A 34 -1.47 -2.67 -10.58
C ASP A 34 -2.08 -3.96 -10.01
N ILE A 35 -1.53 -4.42 -8.90
CA ILE A 35 -2.00 -5.60 -8.18
C ILE A 35 -2.28 -5.19 -6.73
N THR A 36 -3.54 -5.15 -6.36
CA THR A 36 -3.98 -4.84 -5.00
C THR A 36 -4.58 -6.08 -4.35
N SER A 37 -4.07 -6.44 -3.17
CA SER A 37 -4.57 -7.54 -2.36
C SER A 37 -4.95 -7.03 -0.97
N ILE A 38 -6.18 -7.29 -0.55
CA ILE A 38 -6.72 -6.90 0.74
C ILE A 38 -7.30 -8.13 1.43
N TYR A 39 -6.82 -8.39 2.64
CA TYR A 39 -7.32 -9.44 3.52
C TYR A 39 -7.79 -8.79 4.81
N SER A 40 -9.04 -9.01 5.19
CA SER A 40 -9.59 -8.51 6.45
C SER A 40 -10.41 -9.54 7.17
N GLY A 41 -10.39 -9.49 8.49
CA GLY A 41 -11.14 -10.41 9.31
C GLY A 41 -11.26 -9.95 10.75
N ILE A 42 -12.24 -10.52 11.43
CA ILE A 42 -12.48 -10.36 12.86
C ILE A 42 -12.48 -11.74 13.47
N TYR A 43 -11.68 -11.92 14.52
CA TYR A 43 -11.70 -13.12 15.35
C TYR A 43 -12.20 -12.78 16.75
N ASN A 44 -13.28 -13.41 17.16
CA ASN A 44 -13.86 -13.24 18.48
C ASN A 44 -13.36 -14.34 19.42
N PHE A 45 -12.52 -13.99 20.40
CA PHE A 45 -12.09 -14.90 21.45
C PHE A 45 -13.22 -15.19 22.44
N THR A 46 -13.97 -14.15 22.76
CA THR A 46 -15.17 -14.19 23.60
C THR A 46 -16.18 -13.13 23.09
N PRO A 47 -17.42 -13.08 23.59
CA PRO A 47 -18.36 -12.00 23.26
C PRO A 47 -17.88 -10.59 23.62
N ARG A 48 -16.80 -10.49 24.43
CA ARG A 48 -16.22 -9.22 24.91
C ARG A 48 -14.78 -8.99 24.46
N MET A 49 -14.19 -9.92 23.69
CA MET A 49 -12.81 -9.83 23.24
C MET A 49 -12.72 -10.21 21.77
N ASN A 50 -12.18 -9.31 20.96
CA ASN A 50 -11.96 -9.58 19.55
C ASN A 50 -10.64 -9.02 19.06
N LEU A 51 -10.15 -9.60 17.97
CA LEU A 51 -9.04 -9.12 17.16
C LEU A 51 -9.57 -8.82 15.77
N THR A 52 -9.47 -7.57 15.36
CA THR A 52 -9.70 -7.15 13.97
C THR A 52 -8.36 -7.00 13.29
N MET A 53 -8.22 -7.57 12.10
CA MET A 53 -6.99 -7.49 11.33
C MET A 53 -7.29 -7.15 9.87
N ARG A 54 -6.46 -6.29 9.28
CA ARG A 54 -6.49 -5.94 7.86
C ARG A 54 -5.08 -5.87 7.31
N ILE A 55 -4.82 -6.64 6.27
CA ILE A 55 -3.56 -6.66 5.52
C ILE A 55 -3.86 -6.11 4.14
N ARG A 56 -3.02 -5.20 3.67
CA ARG A 56 -3.09 -4.63 2.31
C ARG A 56 -1.72 -4.71 1.68
N HIS A 57 -1.65 -5.22 0.48
CA HIS A 57 -0.47 -5.18 -0.37
C HIS A 57 -0.85 -4.59 -1.71
N ASN A 58 -0.16 -3.55 -2.11
CA ASN A 58 -0.24 -2.96 -3.43
C ASN A 58 1.12 -3.10 -4.12
N TRP A 59 1.09 -3.59 -5.35
CA TRP A 59 2.26 -3.73 -6.21
C TRP A 59 1.94 -3.11 -7.56
N SER A 60 2.55 -1.97 -7.84
CA SER A 60 2.40 -1.21 -9.08
C SER A 60 3.68 -1.34 -9.91
N LYS A 61 3.52 -1.60 -11.20
CA LYS A 61 4.62 -1.81 -12.14
C LYS A 61 4.42 -0.97 -13.38
N VAL A 62 5.47 -0.27 -13.81
CA VAL A 62 5.55 0.43 -15.08
C VAL A 62 6.72 -0.11 -15.88
N ILE A 63 6.46 -0.66 -17.05
CA ILE A 63 7.49 -1.22 -17.94
C ILE A 63 7.55 -0.33 -19.17
N TYR A 64 8.68 0.32 -19.39
CA TYR A 64 8.92 1.16 -20.55
C TYR A 64 9.27 0.32 -21.77
N LYS A 65 8.57 0.51 -22.87
CA LYS A 65 8.81 -0.15 -24.17
C LYS A 65 9.66 0.70 -25.09
N SER A 66 9.34 1.98 -25.18
CA SER A 66 10.01 2.93 -26.06
C SER A 66 9.82 4.36 -25.56
N PHE A 67 10.60 5.25 -26.13
CA PHE A 67 10.52 6.68 -25.86
C PHE A 67 10.43 7.48 -27.14
N ALA A 68 9.78 8.64 -27.09
CA ALA A 68 9.78 9.63 -28.15
C ALA A 68 9.93 11.05 -27.58
N ASN A 69 10.49 11.93 -28.36
CA ASN A 69 10.40 13.38 -28.13
C ASN A 69 9.12 13.88 -28.81
N VAL A 70 8.52 14.94 -28.27
CA VAL A 70 7.40 15.63 -28.93
C VAL A 70 7.94 16.89 -29.59
N ASP A 71 7.83 16.99 -30.91
CA ASP A 71 8.28 18.15 -31.67
C ASP A 71 7.35 19.38 -31.46
N ALA A 72 7.74 20.52 -32.01
CA ALA A 72 6.96 21.76 -31.91
C ALA A 72 5.58 21.68 -32.58
N ASN A 73 5.35 20.70 -33.44
CA ASN A 73 4.08 20.45 -34.12
C ASN A 73 3.20 19.42 -33.41
N GLY A 74 3.72 18.84 -32.29
CA GLY A 74 3.04 17.80 -31.51
C GLY A 74 3.22 16.39 -32.08
N ASN A 75 4.17 16.14 -32.96
CA ASN A 75 4.43 14.80 -33.48
C ASN A 75 5.44 14.05 -32.61
N ASP A 76 5.26 12.73 -32.54
CA ASP A 76 6.15 11.82 -31.85
C ASP A 76 7.39 11.54 -32.71
N VAL A 77 8.55 11.94 -32.22
CA VAL A 77 9.85 11.67 -32.85
C VAL A 77 10.54 10.55 -32.04
N PRO A 78 10.63 9.32 -32.61
CA PRO A 78 11.27 8.22 -31.91
C PRO A 78 12.70 8.53 -31.45
N ARG A 79 13.06 8.09 -30.25
CA ARG A 79 14.40 8.28 -29.69
C ARG A 79 14.99 6.97 -29.15
N ALA A 80 16.27 7.00 -28.80
CA ALA A 80 16.95 5.89 -28.16
C ALA A 80 16.30 5.56 -26.81
N PHE A 81 16.28 4.28 -26.46
CA PHE A 81 15.78 3.79 -25.18
C PHE A 81 16.56 4.42 -24.01
N ILE A 82 15.87 4.83 -22.97
CA ILE A 82 16.43 5.37 -21.73
C ILE A 82 16.43 4.25 -20.70
N PRO A 83 17.60 3.72 -20.27
CA PRO A 83 17.65 2.62 -19.32
C PRO A 83 17.29 3.06 -17.89
N ASN A 84 17.00 2.07 -17.05
CA ASN A 84 16.67 2.24 -15.61
C ASN A 84 15.48 3.19 -15.39
N ARG A 85 14.42 2.97 -16.16
CA ARG A 85 13.15 3.72 -16.06
C ARG A 85 11.99 2.87 -15.64
N ASP A 86 12.12 1.54 -15.68
CA ASP A 86 11.09 0.66 -15.14
C ASP A 86 10.83 1.00 -13.68
N GLU A 87 9.55 1.11 -13.30
CA GLU A 87 9.13 1.44 -11.94
C GLU A 87 8.53 0.20 -11.29
N ASN A 88 9.03 -0.14 -10.12
CA ASN A 88 8.53 -1.22 -9.27
C ASN A 88 8.21 -0.65 -7.89
N VAL A 89 6.92 -0.40 -7.65
CA VAL A 89 6.42 0.27 -6.44
C VAL A 89 5.66 -0.72 -5.59
N ASN A 90 6.03 -0.82 -4.32
CA ASN A 90 5.42 -1.73 -3.36
C ASN A 90 4.99 -0.99 -2.10
N PHE A 91 3.77 -1.27 -1.65
CA PHE A 91 3.26 -0.84 -0.37
C PHE A 91 2.62 -2.01 0.35
N PHE A 92 3.04 -2.23 1.59
CA PHE A 92 2.44 -3.22 2.46
C PHE A 92 2.00 -2.55 3.76
N ASN A 93 0.76 -2.83 4.19
CA ASN A 93 0.20 -2.31 5.42
C ASN A 93 -0.51 -3.42 6.19
N LEU A 94 -0.22 -3.49 7.49
CA LEU A 94 -0.93 -4.32 8.45
C LEU A 94 -1.55 -3.42 9.52
N ASP A 95 -2.86 -3.52 9.69
CA ASP A 95 -3.59 -2.91 10.80
C ASP A 95 -4.17 -4.03 11.67
N ALA A 96 -3.83 -4.06 12.95
CA ALA A 96 -4.34 -5.02 13.92
C ALA A 96 -4.86 -4.29 15.16
N PHE A 97 -6.09 -4.60 15.57
CA PHE A 97 -6.74 -4.00 16.73
C PHE A 97 -7.31 -5.09 17.63
N PHE A 98 -6.78 -5.17 18.84
CA PHE A 98 -7.35 -6.00 19.89
C PHE A 98 -8.27 -5.15 20.74
N THR A 99 -9.53 -5.57 20.89
CA THR A 99 -10.56 -4.90 21.69
C THR A 99 -11.01 -5.80 22.81
N TRP A 100 -11.06 -5.27 24.05
CA TRP A 100 -11.54 -5.97 25.22
C TRP A 100 -12.52 -5.10 26.02
N ASP A 101 -13.79 -5.52 26.05
CA ASP A 101 -14.83 -4.95 26.90
C ASP A 101 -14.77 -5.62 28.29
N PHE A 102 -13.87 -5.13 29.16
CA PHE A 102 -13.64 -5.75 30.47
C PHE A 102 -14.76 -5.50 31.47
N ARG A 103 -15.57 -4.47 31.24
CA ARG A 103 -16.78 -4.14 32.01
C ARG A 103 -17.78 -3.44 31.10
N LEU A 104 -19.08 -3.47 31.47
CA LEU A 104 -20.10 -2.76 30.73
C LEU A 104 -19.76 -1.26 30.63
N GLY A 105 -19.68 -0.75 29.42
CA GLY A 105 -19.29 0.63 29.13
C GLY A 105 -17.78 0.92 29.26
N SER A 106 -16.94 -0.08 29.64
CA SER A 106 -15.50 0.10 29.83
C SER A 106 -14.72 -0.82 28.89
N ARG A 107 -13.76 -0.24 28.17
CA ARG A 107 -13.06 -0.90 27.05
C ARG A 107 -11.58 -0.55 27.01
N ILE A 108 -10.77 -1.52 26.63
CA ILE A 108 -9.38 -1.32 26.22
C ILE A 108 -9.29 -1.65 24.73
N VAL A 109 -8.62 -0.80 23.98
CA VAL A 109 -8.24 -1.08 22.58
C VAL A 109 -6.74 -0.93 22.45
N PHE A 110 -6.08 -2.01 22.06
CA PHE A 110 -4.68 -2.01 21.65
C PHE A 110 -4.62 -2.07 20.13
N GLY A 111 -3.94 -1.10 19.52
CA GLY A 111 -3.73 -1.03 18.08
C GLY A 111 -2.26 -1.18 17.73
N TRP A 112 -1.99 -1.98 16.71
CA TRP A 112 -0.70 -2.05 16.05
C TRP A 112 -0.90 -1.85 14.57
N LYS A 113 -0.17 -0.87 14.02
CA LYS A 113 -0.08 -0.66 12.58
C LYS A 113 1.37 -0.83 12.15
N ASN A 114 1.56 -1.53 11.07
CA ASN A 114 2.86 -1.69 10.43
C ASN A 114 2.74 -1.29 8.97
N PHE A 115 3.71 -0.53 8.47
CA PHE A 115 3.77 -0.17 7.06
C PHE A 115 5.19 -0.36 6.52
N LEU A 116 5.24 -0.74 5.26
CA LEU A 116 6.42 -0.95 4.46
C LEU A 116 6.15 -0.39 3.07
N GLY A 117 7.17 0.16 2.44
CA GLY A 117 7.07 0.60 1.06
C GLY A 117 8.43 0.89 0.48
N ASN A 118 8.57 0.62 -0.80
CA ASN A 118 9.71 1.01 -1.60
C ASN A 118 9.30 1.30 -3.03
N GLU A 119 10.16 2.02 -3.71
CA GLU A 119 10.10 2.33 -5.10
C GLU A 119 11.49 2.04 -5.71
N GLU A 120 11.53 1.25 -6.75
CA GLU A 120 12.76 0.88 -7.45
C GLU A 120 12.66 1.30 -8.92
N PHE A 121 13.68 1.96 -9.41
CA PHE A 121 13.86 2.36 -10.81
C PHE A 121 14.98 1.54 -11.47
N VAL A 122 14.78 0.22 -11.52
CA VAL A 122 15.78 -0.70 -12.07
C VAL A 122 15.10 -1.59 -13.10
N ASP A 123 15.60 -1.55 -14.33
CA ASP A 123 15.10 -2.40 -15.40
C ASP A 123 15.13 -3.87 -14.98
N GLY A 124 14.03 -4.56 -15.23
CA GLY A 124 13.87 -5.96 -14.88
C GLY A 124 13.34 -6.23 -13.46
N SER A 125 13.34 -5.26 -12.54
CA SER A 125 12.75 -5.43 -11.19
C SER A 125 11.26 -5.79 -11.26
N VAL A 126 10.58 -5.25 -12.25
CA VAL A 126 9.15 -5.47 -12.57
C VAL A 126 8.81 -6.91 -13.00
N HIS A 127 9.83 -7.69 -13.41
CA HIS A 127 9.65 -9.09 -13.84
C HIS A 127 9.73 -10.11 -12.69
N ARG A 128 9.94 -9.66 -11.46
CA ARG A 128 9.94 -10.54 -10.29
C ARG A 128 8.60 -11.27 -10.14
N LYS A 129 8.67 -12.51 -9.65
CA LYS A 129 7.46 -13.25 -9.27
C LYS A 129 6.83 -12.60 -8.04
N TYR A 130 5.51 -12.64 -7.96
CA TYR A 130 4.74 -12.01 -6.88
C TYR A 130 5.27 -12.33 -5.46
N LEU A 131 5.49 -13.62 -5.15
CA LEU A 131 5.99 -14.02 -3.83
C LEU A 131 7.41 -13.55 -3.54
N ASN A 132 8.29 -13.51 -4.55
CA ASN A 132 9.64 -12.99 -4.37
C ASN A 132 9.62 -11.48 -4.12
N ASN A 133 8.78 -10.76 -4.85
CA ASN A 133 8.60 -9.32 -4.67
C ASN A 133 8.00 -8.99 -3.29
N LEU A 134 6.97 -9.72 -2.87
CA LEU A 134 6.39 -9.59 -1.53
C LEU A 134 7.42 -9.90 -0.44
N GLY A 135 8.22 -10.97 -0.60
CA GLY A 135 9.29 -11.32 0.35
C GLY A 135 10.30 -10.19 0.53
N GLN A 136 10.77 -9.60 -0.58
CA GLN A 136 11.68 -8.44 -0.52
C GLN A 136 11.03 -7.22 0.12
N THR A 137 9.73 -6.99 -0.11
CA THR A 137 8.99 -5.91 0.56
C THR A 137 8.94 -6.14 2.07
N LEU A 138 8.74 -7.38 2.53
CA LEU A 138 8.70 -7.73 3.95
C LEU A 138 10.07 -7.63 4.65
N ASP A 139 11.16 -7.65 3.89
CA ASP A 139 12.53 -7.47 4.41
C ASP A 139 12.92 -5.98 4.57
N LEU A 140 12.06 -5.05 4.12
CA LEU A 140 12.30 -3.62 4.26
C LEU A 140 12.20 -3.15 5.71
N ARG A 141 12.69 -1.93 5.95
CA ARG A 141 12.56 -1.29 7.27
C ARG A 141 11.08 -1.05 7.61
N HIS A 142 10.66 -1.59 8.77
CA HIS A 142 9.31 -1.49 9.26
C HIS A 142 9.03 -0.13 9.92
N GLY A 143 7.97 0.56 9.47
CA GLY A 143 7.33 1.62 10.23
C GLY A 143 6.26 1.01 11.16
N ASN A 144 6.38 1.24 12.47
CA ASN A 144 5.45 0.71 13.46
C ASN A 144 4.78 1.83 14.24
N GLU A 145 3.46 1.74 14.39
CA GLU A 145 2.66 2.59 15.27
C GLU A 145 1.91 1.71 16.27
N LEU A 146 2.10 2.00 17.56
CA LEU A 146 1.39 1.33 18.64
C LEU A 146 0.47 2.33 19.33
N THR A 147 -0.78 1.96 19.52
CA THR A 147 -1.79 2.78 20.19
C THR A 147 -2.44 2.01 21.32
N LEU A 148 -2.67 2.68 22.45
CA LEU A 148 -3.44 2.15 23.56
C LEU A 148 -4.53 3.15 23.91
N ARG A 149 -5.79 2.71 23.81
CA ARG A 149 -6.96 3.48 24.22
C ARG A 149 -7.65 2.80 25.39
N PHE A 150 -7.83 3.54 26.46
CA PHE A 150 -8.55 3.11 27.64
C PHE A 150 -9.80 3.96 27.80
N ILE A 151 -10.98 3.32 27.86
CA ILE A 151 -12.27 3.94 28.10
C ILE A 151 -12.83 3.32 29.36
N TYR A 152 -13.18 4.14 30.34
CA TYR A 152 -13.76 3.70 31.59
C TYR A 152 -15.07 4.42 31.85
N PHE A 153 -16.14 3.65 32.04
CA PHE A 153 -17.46 4.16 32.41
C PHE A 153 -17.57 4.28 33.93
N ILE A 154 -17.85 5.48 34.40
CA ILE A 154 -18.12 5.77 35.84
C ILE A 154 -19.62 5.96 36.00
N ASP A 155 -20.24 5.04 36.74
CA ASP A 155 -21.65 5.17 37.15
C ASP A 155 -21.72 6.00 38.44
N TYR A 156 -22.24 7.23 38.32
CA TYR A 156 -22.41 8.15 39.43
C TYR A 156 -23.29 7.56 40.55
N ASN A 157 -24.32 6.77 40.20
CA ASN A 157 -25.22 6.16 41.20
C ASN A 157 -24.51 5.10 42.05
N SER A 158 -23.50 4.42 41.48
CA SER A 158 -22.67 3.44 42.22
C SER A 158 -21.73 4.10 43.24
N LEU A 159 -21.35 5.37 43.00
CA LEU A 159 -20.53 6.16 43.93
C LEU A 159 -21.37 6.69 45.12
N LYS A 160 -22.65 6.97 44.90
CA LYS A 160 -23.55 7.49 45.93
C LYS A 160 -23.99 6.44 46.96
N LYS A 161 -23.90 5.15 46.61
CA LYS A 161 -24.33 4.04 47.45
C LYS A 161 -23.32 3.66 48.56
N LYS A 162 -22.18 4.31 48.65
CA LYS A 162 -21.09 4.07 49.64
C LYS A 162 -21.06 5.11 50.78
N ARG A 163 -22.18 5.85 51.03
CA ARG A 163 -22.35 6.68 52.24
C ARG A 163 -23.42 6.10 53.12
#